data_d3bbb38c57290a48b74ee8045a8ba7f7
#
_entry.id   d3bbb38c57290a48b74ee8045a8ba7f7
#
_cell.length_a   1.000
_cell.length_b   1.000
_cell.length_c   1.000
_cell.angle_alpha   90.00
_cell.angle_beta   90.00
_cell.angle_gamma   90.00
#
_symmetry.space_group_name_H-M   'P 1'
#
loop_
_entity.id
_entity.type
_entity.pdbx_description
1 polymer ?
#
loop_
_entity_poly.entity_id
_entity_poly.type
_entity_poly.pdbx_seq_one_letter_code
_entity_poly.pdbx_strand_id
1 'polypeptide(L)'
;MPDLLQIHKALADETRLRLLRLLSRSPLNVNEVIYILRMGQSRISRHLRIMAEAALVTRRREGTWIYYERSPEPADKLVADILLLVSEHENAVPHFEPDMQRMEAAIERRRQQTRSFFDSRRDGDELRHRSLEGAYYRQVALSLLPERCETILDLGTGSGLLLPALLKCADRVIAVDASTTMLDLARVSAGSEISRCEFRLGDLEHLPVRDGEADAVMACMVLHHVSTPAVALKEAWRALGAGGELAIVDLARHEDESLRELADLWLGFQPAEMRRWLKAGGFTVEHAETVMSQDDTNQDTALRLITFRVRKPWQQKRPENESRRKRTATRPTAAAKRARKTTK
;
A
#
# COMPACT_ATOMS: atom_id res chain seq x y z
N MET A 1 -14.91 14.30 -22.69
CA MET A 1 -13.63 14.78 -22.15
C MET A 1 -13.83 16.21 -21.70
N PRO A 2 -13.33 16.59 -20.51
CA PRO A 2 -13.39 17.98 -20.07
C PRO A 2 -12.52 18.84 -21.00
N ASP A 3 -12.99 20.05 -21.34
CA ASP A 3 -12.18 21.00 -22.08
C ASP A 3 -11.19 21.74 -21.14
N LEU A 4 -10.18 22.38 -21.74
CA LEU A 4 -9.14 23.11 -21.00
C LEU A 4 -9.73 24.18 -20.06
N LEU A 5 -10.78 24.86 -20.52
CA LEU A 5 -11.42 25.93 -19.72
C LEU A 5 -12.16 25.35 -18.51
N GLN A 6 -12.82 24.19 -18.67
CA GLN A 6 -13.50 23.48 -17.59
C GLN A 6 -12.50 23.06 -16.50
N ILE A 7 -11.34 22.51 -16.89
CA ILE A 7 -10.28 22.11 -15.96
C ILE A 7 -9.75 23.32 -15.20
N HIS A 8 -9.42 24.41 -15.90
CA HIS A 8 -8.91 25.63 -15.26
C HIS A 8 -9.94 26.24 -14.30
N LYS A 9 -11.21 26.31 -14.70
CA LYS A 9 -12.28 26.73 -13.79
C LYS A 9 -12.41 25.84 -12.57
N ALA A 10 -12.20 24.52 -12.73
CA ALA A 10 -12.20 23.59 -11.61
C ALA A 10 -11.02 23.79 -10.68
N LEU A 11 -9.86 24.23 -11.15
CA LEU A 11 -8.68 24.49 -10.32
C LEU A 11 -8.66 25.91 -9.72
N ALA A 12 -9.39 26.85 -10.29
CA ALA A 12 -9.42 28.25 -9.83
C ALA A 12 -10.22 28.45 -8.53
N ASP A 13 -9.89 27.65 -7.50
CA ASP A 13 -10.53 27.70 -6.18
C ASP A 13 -9.60 27.05 -5.15
N GLU A 14 -9.31 27.74 -4.06
CA GLU A 14 -8.42 27.28 -3.01
C GLU A 14 -8.86 25.93 -2.41
N THR A 15 -10.16 25.77 -2.11
CA THR A 15 -10.69 24.53 -1.53
C THR A 15 -10.47 23.35 -2.44
N ARG A 16 -10.62 23.51 -3.75
CA ARG A 16 -10.43 22.42 -4.70
C ARG A 16 -8.95 22.05 -4.89
N LEU A 17 -8.03 23.01 -4.81
CA LEU A 17 -6.61 22.70 -4.77
C LEU A 17 -6.23 21.94 -3.49
N ARG A 18 -6.77 22.34 -2.33
CA ARG A 18 -6.59 21.63 -1.06
C ARG A 18 -7.17 20.20 -1.14
N LEU A 19 -8.36 20.04 -1.69
CA LEU A 19 -8.96 18.72 -1.92
C LEU A 19 -8.07 17.85 -2.82
N LEU A 20 -7.57 18.39 -3.91
CA LEU A 20 -6.73 17.64 -4.85
C LEU A 20 -5.45 17.14 -4.16
N ARG A 21 -4.80 17.98 -3.36
CA ARG A 21 -3.65 17.62 -2.55
C ARG A 21 -3.95 16.45 -1.59
N LEU A 22 -5.06 16.54 -0.84
CA LEU A 22 -5.48 15.50 0.11
C LEU A 22 -5.76 14.18 -0.61
N LEU A 23 -6.54 14.23 -1.68
CA LEU A 23 -6.96 13.06 -2.46
C LEU A 23 -5.83 12.46 -3.31
N SER A 24 -4.70 13.16 -3.47
CA SER A 24 -3.49 12.62 -4.07
C SER A 24 -2.73 11.69 -3.13
N ARG A 25 -2.94 11.83 -1.82
CA ARG A 25 -2.23 11.08 -0.79
C ARG A 25 -2.98 9.84 -0.31
N SER A 26 -4.30 9.95 -0.17
CA SER A 26 -5.16 8.85 0.26
C SER A 26 -6.59 9.03 -0.23
N PRO A 27 -7.29 7.95 -0.55
CA PRO A 27 -8.73 8.00 -0.72
C PRO A 27 -9.42 8.44 0.58
N LEU A 28 -10.32 9.41 0.49
CA LEU A 28 -11.06 9.96 1.64
C LEU A 28 -12.56 9.93 1.35
N ASN A 29 -13.35 9.62 2.38
CA ASN A 29 -14.79 9.79 2.32
C ASN A 29 -15.21 11.23 2.67
N VAL A 30 -16.48 11.56 2.39
CA VAL A 30 -17.00 12.92 2.59
C VAL A 30 -16.87 13.38 4.03
N ASN A 31 -17.08 12.50 5.03
CA ASN A 31 -17.00 12.87 6.44
C ASN A 31 -15.57 13.18 6.87
N GLU A 32 -14.59 12.43 6.37
CA GLU A 32 -13.16 12.70 6.58
C GLU A 32 -12.76 14.05 5.97
N VAL A 33 -13.22 14.33 4.75
CA VAL A 33 -12.97 15.62 4.09
C VAL A 33 -13.58 16.78 4.88
N ILE A 34 -14.81 16.63 5.39
CA ILE A 34 -15.48 17.61 6.27
C ILE A 34 -14.62 17.88 7.53
N TYR A 35 -14.14 16.81 8.18
CA TYR A 35 -13.28 16.90 9.35
C TYR A 35 -11.96 17.63 9.05
N ILE A 36 -11.29 17.27 7.94
CA ILE A 36 -9.99 17.82 7.56
C ILE A 36 -10.09 19.30 7.18
N LEU A 37 -11.05 19.65 6.32
CA LEU A 37 -11.20 21.01 5.81
C LEU A 37 -12.04 21.92 6.72
N ARG A 38 -12.73 21.36 7.72
CA ARG A 38 -13.66 22.08 8.62
C ARG A 38 -14.74 22.85 7.86
N MET A 39 -15.34 22.20 6.87
CA MET A 39 -16.34 22.79 5.99
C MET A 39 -17.61 21.94 5.99
N GLY A 40 -18.75 22.56 5.77
CA GLY A 40 -20.05 21.86 5.73
C GLY A 40 -20.20 20.92 4.54
N GLN A 41 -20.96 19.84 4.73
CA GLN A 41 -21.16 18.75 3.76
C GLN A 41 -21.61 19.23 2.39
N SER A 42 -22.59 20.12 2.31
CA SER A 42 -23.12 20.60 1.03
C SER A 42 -22.06 21.31 0.19
N ARG A 43 -21.18 22.06 0.85
CA ARG A 43 -20.09 22.78 0.19
C ARG A 43 -19.03 21.80 -0.32
N ILE A 44 -18.61 20.84 0.51
CA ILE A 44 -17.67 19.78 0.12
C ILE A 44 -18.21 18.97 -1.07
N SER A 45 -19.46 18.50 -0.98
CA SER A 45 -20.09 17.71 -2.05
C SER A 45 -20.15 18.48 -3.37
N ARG A 46 -20.39 19.78 -3.33
CA ARG A 46 -20.36 20.64 -4.53
C ARG A 46 -18.97 20.71 -5.15
N HIS A 47 -17.91 20.92 -4.33
CA HIS A 47 -16.53 20.96 -4.82
C HIS A 47 -16.11 19.63 -5.41
N LEU A 48 -16.38 18.51 -4.73
CA LEU A 48 -16.07 17.17 -5.22
C LEU A 48 -16.77 16.86 -6.55
N ARG A 49 -18.04 17.27 -6.71
CA ARG A 49 -18.76 17.10 -7.96
C ARG A 49 -18.09 17.87 -9.12
N ILE A 50 -17.75 19.14 -8.93
CA ILE A 50 -17.05 19.96 -9.93
C ILE A 50 -15.73 19.31 -10.33
N MET A 51 -14.97 18.78 -9.38
CA MET A 51 -13.70 18.11 -9.65
C MET A 51 -13.88 16.78 -10.39
N ALA A 52 -14.94 16.03 -10.09
CA ALA A 52 -15.26 14.79 -10.80
C ALA A 52 -15.72 15.06 -12.24
N GLU A 53 -16.53 16.10 -12.48
CA GLU A 53 -16.94 16.55 -13.82
C GLU A 53 -15.73 17.00 -14.67
N ALA A 54 -14.68 17.54 -14.02
CA ALA A 54 -13.41 17.90 -14.66
C ALA A 54 -12.41 16.73 -14.74
N ALA A 55 -12.81 15.51 -14.40
CA ALA A 55 -11.97 14.31 -14.37
C ALA A 55 -10.70 14.43 -13.48
N LEU A 56 -10.64 15.38 -12.56
CA LEU A 56 -9.52 15.56 -11.63
C LEU A 56 -9.53 14.55 -10.50
N VAL A 57 -10.72 14.07 -10.12
CA VAL A 57 -10.93 13.07 -9.09
C VAL A 57 -11.89 11.99 -9.57
N THR A 58 -11.71 10.79 -9.06
CA THR A 58 -12.64 9.67 -9.22
C THR A 58 -13.37 9.41 -7.90
N ARG A 59 -14.55 8.80 -8.03
CA ARG A 59 -15.32 8.35 -6.87
C ARG A 59 -15.42 6.84 -6.90
N ARG A 60 -15.28 6.22 -5.74
CA ARG A 60 -15.50 4.80 -5.53
C ARG A 60 -16.56 4.62 -4.46
N ARG A 61 -17.61 3.89 -4.78
CA ARG A 61 -18.60 3.50 -3.79
C ARG A 61 -18.10 2.28 -3.04
N GLU A 62 -18.05 2.39 -1.73
CA GLU A 62 -17.72 1.32 -0.80
C GLU A 62 -18.92 1.12 0.12
N GLY A 63 -19.88 0.29 -0.31
CA GLY A 63 -21.15 0.12 0.37
C GLY A 63 -21.92 1.44 0.51
N THR A 64 -22.21 1.84 1.75
CA THR A 64 -22.86 3.12 2.08
C THR A 64 -21.92 4.32 1.97
N TRP A 65 -20.60 4.11 1.92
CA TRP A 65 -19.61 5.18 1.84
C TRP A 65 -19.21 5.49 0.41
N ILE A 66 -18.93 6.76 0.13
CA ILE A 66 -18.34 7.20 -1.14
C ILE A 66 -16.96 7.77 -0.81
N TYR A 67 -15.93 7.09 -1.30
CA TYR A 67 -14.55 7.55 -1.28
C TYR A 67 -14.22 8.32 -2.55
N TYR A 68 -13.41 9.33 -2.40
CA TYR A 68 -12.85 10.11 -3.50
C TYR A 68 -11.34 9.97 -3.48
N GLU A 69 -10.74 9.91 -4.65
CA GLU A 69 -9.30 9.91 -4.84
C GLU A 69 -8.93 10.76 -6.06
N ARG A 70 -7.71 11.23 -6.14
CA ARG A 70 -7.19 11.84 -7.36
C ARG A 70 -7.31 10.85 -8.51
N SER A 71 -7.73 11.30 -9.71
CA SER A 71 -7.80 10.42 -10.88
C SER A 71 -6.45 9.73 -11.12
N PRO A 72 -6.38 8.40 -10.96
CA PRO A 72 -5.10 7.70 -10.92
C PRO A 72 -4.45 7.53 -12.30
N GLU A 73 -5.27 7.32 -13.32
CA GLU A 73 -4.87 7.20 -14.73
C GLU A 73 -5.87 7.98 -15.59
N PRO A 74 -5.75 9.32 -15.65
CA PRO A 74 -6.64 10.09 -16.49
C PRO A 74 -6.44 9.68 -17.96
N ALA A 75 -7.55 9.35 -18.64
CA ALA A 75 -7.51 9.00 -20.06
C ALA A 75 -7.06 10.17 -20.93
N ASP A 76 -7.15 11.39 -20.41
CA ASP A 76 -6.74 12.62 -21.06
C ASP A 76 -5.34 13.03 -20.57
N LYS A 77 -4.41 13.13 -21.49
CA LYS A 77 -3.03 13.57 -21.21
C LYS A 77 -3.00 14.96 -20.56
N LEU A 78 -3.88 15.87 -20.99
CA LEU A 78 -3.96 17.21 -20.41
C LEU A 78 -4.27 17.16 -18.91
N VAL A 79 -5.24 16.31 -18.51
CA VAL A 79 -5.57 16.10 -17.09
C VAL A 79 -4.36 15.53 -16.35
N ALA A 80 -3.66 14.55 -16.93
CA ALA A 80 -2.48 13.94 -16.35
C ALA A 80 -1.36 14.97 -16.09
N ASP A 81 -1.06 15.79 -17.10
CA ASP A 81 -0.01 16.83 -17.01
C ASP A 81 -0.35 17.89 -15.94
N ILE A 82 -1.63 18.28 -15.87
CA ILE A 82 -2.10 19.23 -14.86
C ILE A 82 -2.04 18.65 -13.44
N LEU A 83 -2.46 17.40 -13.27
CA LEU A 83 -2.37 16.71 -11.98
C LEU A 83 -0.92 16.57 -11.50
N LEU A 84 0.01 16.32 -12.41
CA LEU A 84 1.44 16.30 -12.12
C LEU A 84 1.93 17.67 -11.67
N LEU A 85 1.62 18.73 -12.42
CA LEU A 85 1.98 20.10 -12.09
C LEU A 85 1.51 20.52 -10.69
N VAL A 86 0.23 20.23 -10.35
CA VAL A 86 -0.32 20.54 -9.02
C VAL A 86 0.40 19.75 -7.92
N SER A 87 0.77 18.50 -8.20
CA SER A 87 1.49 17.64 -7.26
C SER A 87 2.92 18.16 -6.98
N GLU A 88 3.62 18.63 -8.00
CA GLU A 88 4.97 19.21 -7.88
C GLU A 88 4.97 20.51 -7.09
N HIS A 89 3.85 21.25 -7.10
CA HIS A 89 3.69 22.53 -6.42
C HIS A 89 2.73 22.51 -5.22
N GLU A 90 2.46 21.33 -4.65
CA GLU A 90 1.48 21.18 -3.57
C GLU A 90 1.77 22.03 -2.32
N ASN A 91 3.04 22.35 -2.06
CA ASN A 91 3.46 23.22 -0.95
C ASN A 91 3.04 24.67 -1.13
N ALA A 92 2.77 25.12 -2.38
CA ALA A 92 2.27 26.45 -2.67
C ALA A 92 0.76 26.59 -2.38
N VAL A 93 0.06 25.48 -2.16
CA VAL A 93 -1.36 25.48 -1.82
C VAL A 93 -1.53 25.85 -0.34
N PRO A 94 -2.39 26.84 0.01
CA PRO A 94 -2.59 27.28 1.39
C PRO A 94 -2.96 26.14 2.36
N HIS A 95 -2.77 26.38 3.65
CA HIS A 95 -3.14 25.46 4.74
C HIS A 95 -2.49 24.07 4.68
N PHE A 96 -1.25 23.98 4.17
CA PHE A 96 -0.55 22.70 4.02
C PHE A 96 -0.47 21.95 5.36
N GLU A 97 0.24 22.50 6.34
CA GLU A 97 0.47 21.83 7.63
C GLU A 97 -0.82 21.47 8.39
N PRO A 98 -1.79 22.40 8.60
CA PRO A 98 -3.00 22.06 9.33
C PRO A 98 -3.88 21.04 8.62
N ASP A 99 -3.86 20.98 7.28
CA ASP A 99 -4.62 19.97 6.54
C ASP A 99 -3.95 18.60 6.66
N MET A 100 -2.61 18.53 6.56
CA MET A 100 -1.86 17.28 6.69
C MET A 100 -2.02 16.68 8.09
N GLN A 101 -1.89 17.48 9.16
CA GLN A 101 -2.10 17.01 10.53
C GLN A 101 -3.50 16.42 10.74
N ARG A 102 -4.55 17.08 10.22
CA ARG A 102 -5.91 16.56 10.33
C ARG A 102 -6.15 15.33 9.47
N MET A 103 -5.52 15.25 8.31
CA MET A 103 -5.56 14.06 7.46
C MET A 103 -4.93 12.87 8.16
N GLU A 104 -3.74 13.04 8.72
CA GLU A 104 -3.05 12.00 9.48
C GLU A 104 -3.90 11.52 10.66
N ALA A 105 -4.50 12.45 11.41
CA ALA A 105 -5.42 12.11 12.50
C ALA A 105 -6.68 11.35 12.02
N ALA A 106 -7.19 11.64 10.82
CA ALA A 106 -8.33 10.91 10.25
C ALA A 106 -7.93 9.48 9.84
N ILE A 107 -6.76 9.31 9.23
CA ILE A 107 -6.22 8.01 8.85
C ILE A 107 -5.90 7.18 10.11
N GLU A 108 -5.29 7.80 11.13
CA GLU A 108 -4.98 7.11 12.38
C GLU A 108 -6.22 6.63 13.12
N ARG A 109 -7.31 7.39 13.11
CA ARG A 109 -8.60 6.92 13.65
C ARG A 109 -9.09 5.66 12.94
N ARG A 110 -8.97 5.60 11.62
CA ARG A 110 -9.33 4.43 10.80
C ARG A 110 -8.50 3.21 11.21
N ARG A 111 -7.18 3.38 11.37
CA ARG A 111 -6.27 2.33 11.85
C ARG A 111 -6.61 1.85 13.26
N GLN A 112 -6.88 2.80 14.17
CA GLN A 112 -7.26 2.47 15.55
C GLN A 112 -8.57 1.67 15.62
N GLN A 113 -9.56 1.99 14.80
CA GLN A 113 -10.80 1.22 14.72
C GLN A 113 -10.54 -0.21 14.30
N THR A 114 -9.77 -0.42 13.24
CA THR A 114 -9.38 -1.76 12.78
C THR A 114 -8.59 -2.51 13.86
N ARG A 115 -7.58 -1.88 14.46
CA ARG A 115 -6.78 -2.49 15.54
C ARG A 115 -7.66 -2.88 16.73
N SER A 116 -8.51 -1.98 17.22
CA SER A 116 -9.41 -2.24 18.37
C SER A 116 -10.37 -3.41 18.09
N PHE A 117 -10.82 -3.55 16.85
CA PHE A 117 -11.63 -4.68 16.45
C PHE A 117 -10.88 -6.01 16.65
N PHE A 118 -9.66 -6.13 16.13
CA PHE A 118 -8.86 -7.34 16.26
C PHE A 118 -8.37 -7.57 17.70
N ASP A 119 -8.02 -6.53 18.45
CA ASP A 119 -7.61 -6.64 19.86
C ASP A 119 -8.75 -7.13 20.77
N SER A 120 -9.99 -6.84 20.42
CA SER A 120 -11.17 -7.29 21.18
C SER A 120 -11.51 -8.77 20.99
N ARG A 121 -10.97 -9.41 19.97
CA ARG A 121 -11.26 -10.81 19.60
C ARG A 121 -10.30 -11.78 20.29
N ARG A 122 -10.73 -12.29 21.46
CA ARG A 122 -9.97 -13.28 22.22
C ARG A 122 -10.11 -14.72 21.73
N ASP A 123 -11.19 -15.02 21.00
CA ASP A 123 -11.48 -16.35 20.50
C ASP A 123 -11.34 -16.37 18.98
N GLY A 124 -10.34 -17.09 18.48
CA GLY A 124 -10.18 -17.35 17.04
C GLY A 124 -11.34 -18.13 16.40
N ASP A 125 -12.40 -18.44 17.16
CA ASP A 125 -13.50 -19.30 16.72
C ASP A 125 -14.48 -18.64 15.76
N GLU A 126 -14.78 -17.34 15.87
CA GLU A 126 -15.66 -16.69 14.89
C GLU A 126 -14.98 -16.45 13.53
N LEU A 127 -13.67 -16.19 13.54
CA LEU A 127 -12.85 -16.20 12.31
C LEU A 127 -12.75 -17.64 11.75
N ARG A 128 -12.78 -18.66 12.60
CA ARG A 128 -12.80 -20.08 12.19
C ARG A 128 -14.13 -20.53 11.59
N HIS A 129 -15.28 -19.95 11.98
CA HIS A 129 -16.59 -20.39 11.47
C HIS A 129 -16.87 -19.91 10.03
N ARG A 130 -16.29 -18.80 9.58
CA ARG A 130 -16.18 -18.48 8.16
C ARG A 130 -14.99 -19.18 7.47
N SER A 131 -14.26 -20.01 8.17
CA SER A 131 -13.00 -20.66 7.78
C SER A 131 -13.17 -22.00 7.07
N LEU A 132 -14.36 -22.47 6.74
CA LEU A 132 -14.51 -23.49 5.70
C LEU A 132 -13.97 -22.96 4.36
N GLU A 133 -14.13 -21.66 4.08
CA GLU A 133 -13.43 -20.96 3.01
C GLU A 133 -11.94 -20.73 3.32
N GLY A 134 -11.57 -20.70 4.60
CA GLY A 134 -10.21 -20.42 5.07
C GLY A 134 -9.16 -21.43 4.61
N ALA A 135 -9.54 -22.68 4.37
CA ALA A 135 -8.64 -23.69 3.83
C ALA A 135 -8.30 -23.41 2.36
N TYR A 136 -9.28 -22.96 1.59
CA TYR A 136 -9.11 -22.68 0.16
C TYR A 136 -8.18 -21.50 -0.10
N TYR A 137 -8.40 -20.32 0.51
CA TYR A 137 -7.52 -19.18 0.27
C TYR A 137 -6.09 -19.41 0.78
N ARG A 138 -5.91 -20.22 1.85
CA ARG A 138 -4.59 -20.63 2.30
C ARG A 138 -3.87 -21.50 1.27
N GLN A 139 -4.57 -22.46 0.68
CA GLN A 139 -4.01 -23.30 -0.38
C GLN A 139 -3.61 -22.47 -1.60
N VAL A 140 -4.49 -21.54 -2.01
CA VAL A 140 -4.20 -20.60 -3.09
C VAL A 140 -2.98 -19.73 -2.76
N ALA A 141 -2.91 -19.19 -1.55
CA ALA A 141 -1.78 -18.36 -1.10
C ALA A 141 -0.44 -19.10 -1.20
N LEU A 142 -0.41 -20.35 -0.73
CA LEU A 142 0.80 -21.17 -0.77
C LEU A 142 1.24 -21.53 -2.20
N SER A 143 0.31 -21.69 -3.12
CA SER A 143 0.64 -21.98 -4.53
C SER A 143 1.32 -20.81 -5.26
N LEU A 144 1.24 -19.61 -4.69
CA LEU A 144 1.84 -18.41 -5.25
C LEU A 144 3.26 -18.14 -4.72
N LEU A 145 3.69 -18.82 -3.66
CA LEU A 145 5.00 -18.67 -3.06
C LEU A 145 6.06 -19.49 -3.78
N PRO A 146 7.34 -19.11 -3.69
CA PRO A 146 8.44 -19.95 -4.14
C PRO A 146 8.46 -21.27 -3.34
N GLU A 147 8.93 -22.36 -3.96
CA GLU A 147 9.03 -23.67 -3.29
C GLU A 147 9.91 -23.60 -2.04
N ARG A 148 10.96 -22.78 -2.07
CA ARG A 148 11.85 -22.55 -0.94
C ARG A 148 12.54 -21.19 -1.01
N CYS A 149 12.66 -20.54 0.16
CA CYS A 149 13.43 -19.30 0.35
C CYS A 149 14.00 -19.26 1.79
N GLU A 150 14.85 -18.30 2.08
CA GLU A 150 15.42 -18.12 3.42
C GLU A 150 14.40 -17.46 4.36
N THR A 151 13.85 -16.33 3.94
CA THR A 151 12.95 -15.52 4.80
C THR A 151 11.68 -15.14 4.08
N ILE A 152 10.52 -15.50 4.68
CA ILE A 152 9.20 -14.98 4.30
C ILE A 152 8.77 -13.90 5.30
N LEU A 153 8.27 -12.78 4.79
CA LEU A 153 7.56 -11.78 5.57
C LEU A 153 6.04 -11.98 5.38
N ASP A 154 5.34 -12.29 6.47
CA ASP A 154 3.89 -12.47 6.50
C ASP A 154 3.22 -11.17 6.99
N LEU A 155 2.49 -10.50 6.10
CA LEU A 155 1.84 -9.23 6.34
C LEU A 155 0.44 -9.44 6.91
N GLY A 156 0.19 -8.95 8.12
CA GLY A 156 -1.07 -9.18 8.81
C GLY A 156 -1.26 -10.65 9.13
N THR A 157 -0.32 -11.21 9.90
CA THR A 157 -0.30 -12.64 10.20
C THR A 157 -1.56 -13.13 10.92
N GLY A 158 -2.35 -12.22 11.52
CA GLY A 158 -3.55 -12.54 12.26
C GLY A 158 -3.27 -13.59 13.35
N SER A 159 -4.15 -14.56 13.48
CA SER A 159 -3.96 -15.68 14.42
C SER A 159 -2.92 -16.72 13.98
N GLY A 160 -2.14 -16.44 12.92
CA GLY A 160 -1.01 -17.28 12.50
C GLY A 160 -1.40 -18.56 11.75
N LEU A 161 -2.60 -18.64 11.15
CA LEU A 161 -3.07 -19.84 10.47
C LEU A 161 -2.22 -20.27 9.26
N LEU A 162 -1.48 -19.34 8.66
CA LEU A 162 -0.54 -19.64 7.56
C LEU A 162 0.84 -20.09 8.05
N LEU A 163 1.25 -19.74 9.26
CA LEU A 163 2.63 -19.95 9.74
C LEU A 163 3.14 -21.37 9.59
N PRO A 164 2.37 -22.44 9.98
CA PRO A 164 2.85 -23.81 9.82
C PRO A 164 3.12 -24.21 8.36
N ALA A 165 2.43 -23.57 7.42
CA ALA A 165 2.60 -23.84 6.01
C ALA A 165 3.73 -22.98 5.40
N LEU A 166 3.86 -21.70 5.79
CA LEU A 166 4.98 -20.84 5.40
C LEU A 166 6.32 -21.41 5.84
N LEU A 167 6.38 -22.01 7.03
CA LEU A 167 7.58 -22.65 7.57
C LEU A 167 8.02 -23.92 6.81
N LYS A 168 7.18 -24.45 5.94
CA LYS A 168 7.58 -25.52 5.00
C LYS A 168 8.32 -24.96 3.78
N CYS A 169 8.03 -23.71 3.42
CA CYS A 169 8.62 -23.02 2.27
C CYS A 169 9.79 -22.10 2.64
N ALA A 170 9.97 -21.77 3.93
CA ALA A 170 11.01 -20.84 4.38
C ALA A 170 11.79 -21.38 5.56
N ASP A 171 13.05 -20.96 5.70
CA ASP A 171 13.85 -21.26 6.88
C ASP A 171 13.43 -20.39 8.08
N ARG A 172 12.94 -19.17 7.84
CA ARG A 172 12.45 -18.21 8.83
C ARG A 172 11.23 -17.46 8.33
N VAL A 173 10.31 -17.15 9.26
CA VAL A 173 9.14 -16.28 8.99
C VAL A 173 9.19 -15.05 9.90
N ILE A 174 9.07 -13.86 9.31
CA ILE A 174 8.83 -12.61 10.03
C ILE A 174 7.31 -12.37 9.96
N ALA A 175 6.63 -12.49 11.10
CA ALA A 175 5.20 -12.33 11.22
C ALA A 175 4.87 -10.93 11.75
N VAL A 176 4.20 -10.10 10.96
CA VAL A 176 3.84 -8.73 11.33
C VAL A 176 2.33 -8.61 11.48
N ASP A 177 1.89 -8.02 12.59
CA ASP A 177 0.49 -7.65 12.80
C ASP A 177 0.39 -6.37 13.65
N ALA A 178 -0.69 -5.61 13.50
CA ALA A 178 -0.94 -4.40 14.27
C ALA A 178 -1.58 -4.69 15.64
N SER A 179 -2.12 -5.91 15.85
CA SER A 179 -2.78 -6.36 17.07
C SER A 179 -1.86 -7.25 17.90
N THR A 180 -1.67 -6.89 19.16
CA THR A 180 -0.94 -7.74 20.12
C THR A 180 -1.66 -9.05 20.40
N THR A 181 -2.99 -9.02 20.44
CA THR A 181 -3.84 -10.20 20.61
C THR A 181 -3.64 -11.20 19.46
N MET A 182 -3.61 -10.72 18.22
CA MET A 182 -3.35 -11.56 17.05
C MET A 182 -1.95 -12.16 17.10
N LEU A 183 -0.92 -11.40 17.47
CA LEU A 183 0.44 -11.93 17.61
C LEU A 183 0.54 -12.99 18.71
N ASP A 184 -0.19 -12.85 19.81
CA ASP A 184 -0.22 -13.88 20.86
C ASP A 184 -0.86 -15.18 20.37
N LEU A 185 -1.95 -15.10 19.60
CA LEU A 185 -2.56 -16.26 18.93
C LEU A 185 -1.61 -16.87 17.90
N ALA A 186 -0.91 -16.05 17.14
CA ALA A 186 0.06 -16.51 16.13
C ALA A 186 1.24 -17.28 16.76
N ARG A 187 1.71 -16.86 17.94
CA ARG A 187 2.72 -17.61 18.70
C ARG A 187 2.25 -19.01 19.07
N VAL A 188 0.98 -19.13 19.48
CA VAL A 188 0.37 -20.43 19.75
C VAL A 188 0.27 -21.28 18.47
N SER A 189 -0.13 -20.68 17.36
CA SER A 189 -0.26 -21.39 16.07
C SER A 189 1.08 -21.85 15.50
N ALA A 190 2.19 -21.16 15.78
CA ALA A 190 3.53 -21.58 15.39
C ALA A 190 4.00 -22.87 16.10
N GLY A 191 3.47 -23.16 17.30
CA GLY A 191 3.72 -24.39 18.03
C GLY A 191 5.21 -24.69 18.25
N SER A 192 5.65 -25.89 17.87
CA SER A 192 7.07 -26.30 18.01
C SER A 192 8.04 -25.51 17.12
N GLU A 193 7.55 -24.88 16.06
CA GLU A 193 8.37 -24.13 15.10
C GLU A 193 8.55 -22.65 15.48
N ILE A 194 8.08 -22.24 16.68
CA ILE A 194 8.12 -20.84 17.15
C ILE A 194 9.52 -20.21 17.10
N SER A 195 10.57 -21.00 17.27
CA SER A 195 11.96 -20.53 17.20
C SER A 195 12.39 -20.05 15.81
N ARG A 196 11.63 -20.41 14.77
CA ARG A 196 11.82 -19.97 13.37
C ARG A 196 10.93 -18.79 13.01
N CYS A 197 10.10 -18.33 13.95
CA CYS A 197 9.20 -17.19 13.76
C CYS A 197 9.69 -15.99 14.55
N GLU A 198 9.71 -14.83 13.90
CA GLU A 198 9.93 -13.54 14.53
C GLU A 198 8.66 -12.71 14.48
N PHE A 199 8.08 -12.40 15.65
CA PHE A 199 6.81 -11.67 15.74
C PHE A 199 7.07 -10.19 16.00
N ARG A 200 6.60 -9.33 15.09
CA ARG A 200 6.80 -7.89 15.16
C ARG A 200 5.47 -7.16 15.19
N LEU A 201 5.23 -6.36 16.23
CA LEU A 201 4.09 -5.46 16.28
C LEU A 201 4.35 -4.29 15.36
N GLY A 202 3.46 -4.05 14.40
CA GLY A 202 3.60 -2.94 13.45
C GLY A 202 2.44 -2.79 12.48
N ASP A 203 2.39 -1.60 11.88
CA ASP A 203 1.44 -1.24 10.85
C ASP A 203 2.01 -1.62 9.47
N LEU A 204 1.15 -2.11 8.57
CA LEU A 204 1.56 -2.51 7.22
C LEU A 204 1.94 -1.33 6.33
N GLU A 205 1.48 -0.13 6.67
CA GLU A 205 1.88 1.11 5.98
C GLU A 205 3.23 1.65 6.49
N HIS A 206 3.80 1.06 7.58
CA HIS A 206 5.11 1.40 8.18
C HIS A 206 5.72 0.14 8.79
N LEU A 207 6.15 -0.78 7.95
CA LEU A 207 6.61 -2.10 8.38
C LEU A 207 7.84 -2.01 9.30
N PRO A 208 7.83 -2.71 10.44
CA PRO A 208 8.96 -2.79 11.37
C PRO A 208 10.04 -3.77 10.85
N VAL A 209 10.42 -3.62 9.58
CA VAL A 209 11.41 -4.46 8.89
C VAL A 209 12.41 -3.58 8.13
N ARG A 210 13.62 -4.09 7.94
CA ARG A 210 14.67 -3.40 7.18
C ARG A 210 14.43 -3.50 5.68
N ASP A 211 15.07 -2.63 4.92
CA ASP A 211 15.07 -2.70 3.47
C ASP A 211 15.72 -4.01 3.01
N GLY A 212 15.01 -4.74 2.15
CA GLY A 212 15.53 -5.98 1.57
C GLY A 212 15.67 -7.14 2.56
N GLU A 213 14.94 -7.15 3.67
CA GLU A 213 15.06 -8.16 4.73
C GLU A 213 14.38 -9.50 4.38
N ALA A 214 13.49 -9.53 3.40
CA ALA A 214 12.75 -10.72 2.99
C ALA A 214 13.01 -11.13 1.55
N ASP A 215 13.04 -12.44 1.28
CA ASP A 215 13.11 -13.00 -0.07
C ASP A 215 11.73 -13.11 -0.70
N ALA A 216 10.73 -13.37 0.13
CA ALA A 216 9.33 -13.40 -0.27
C ALA A 216 8.45 -12.68 0.76
N VAL A 217 7.35 -12.11 0.28
CA VAL A 217 6.32 -11.47 1.10
C VAL A 217 4.98 -12.14 0.80
N MET A 218 4.22 -12.43 1.84
CA MET A 218 2.83 -12.88 1.75
C MET A 218 1.90 -11.79 2.26
N ALA A 219 0.88 -11.44 1.48
CA ALA A 219 -0.26 -10.64 1.90
C ALA A 219 -1.54 -11.43 1.63
N CYS A 220 -2.07 -12.08 2.66
CA CYS A 220 -3.22 -12.97 2.53
C CYS A 220 -4.38 -12.47 3.37
N MET A 221 -5.48 -12.08 2.72
CA MET A 221 -6.71 -11.59 3.36
C MET A 221 -6.46 -10.44 4.35
N VAL A 222 -5.66 -9.46 3.94
CA VAL A 222 -5.25 -8.38 4.84
C VAL A 222 -5.39 -6.98 4.24
N LEU A 223 -5.21 -6.81 2.93
CA LEU A 223 -5.18 -5.47 2.32
C LEU A 223 -6.52 -4.74 2.43
N HIS A 224 -7.63 -5.48 2.49
CA HIS A 224 -8.96 -4.90 2.66
C HIS A 224 -9.19 -4.29 4.06
N HIS A 225 -8.33 -4.58 5.04
CA HIS A 225 -8.30 -3.94 6.35
C HIS A 225 -7.34 -2.74 6.44
N VAL A 226 -6.50 -2.53 5.43
CA VAL A 226 -5.45 -1.49 5.45
C VAL A 226 -6.01 -0.14 4.99
N SER A 227 -5.70 0.93 5.70
CA SER A 227 -6.22 2.27 5.38
C SER A 227 -5.81 2.75 3.99
N THR A 228 -4.54 2.49 3.61
CA THR A 228 -3.99 2.89 2.30
C THR A 228 -3.21 1.71 1.68
N PRO A 229 -3.89 0.75 1.03
CA PRO A 229 -3.26 -0.46 0.49
C PRO A 229 -2.05 -0.18 -0.42
N ALA A 230 -2.11 0.88 -1.21
CA ALA A 230 -1.00 1.28 -2.08
C ALA A 230 0.28 1.65 -1.31
N VAL A 231 0.17 2.15 -0.07
CA VAL A 231 1.32 2.43 0.80
C VAL A 231 1.88 1.12 1.35
N ALA A 232 1.02 0.20 1.82
CA ALA A 232 1.44 -1.12 2.28
C ALA A 232 2.18 -1.91 1.18
N LEU A 233 1.74 -1.82 -0.07
CA LEU A 233 2.43 -2.43 -1.20
C LEU A 233 3.82 -1.81 -1.46
N LYS A 234 4.00 -0.50 -1.25
CA LYS A 234 5.33 0.14 -1.32
C LYS A 234 6.24 -0.32 -0.19
N GLU A 235 5.70 -0.49 1.01
CA GLU A 235 6.44 -1.04 2.14
C GLU A 235 6.85 -2.50 1.90
N ALA A 236 5.95 -3.33 1.34
CA ALA A 236 6.29 -4.68 0.89
C ALA A 236 7.43 -4.69 -0.14
N TRP A 237 7.39 -3.75 -1.11
CA TRP A 237 8.48 -3.58 -2.08
C TRP A 237 9.80 -3.20 -1.41
N ARG A 238 9.78 -2.29 -0.42
CA ARG A 238 10.95 -1.89 0.35
C ARG A 238 11.55 -3.07 1.11
N ALA A 239 10.69 -3.85 1.77
CA ALA A 239 11.07 -5.00 2.57
C ALA A 239 11.66 -6.16 1.76
N LEU A 240 11.29 -6.29 0.48
CA LEU A 240 11.80 -7.31 -0.42
C LEU A 240 13.24 -7.04 -0.86
N GLY A 241 14.06 -8.07 -0.89
CA GLY A 241 15.33 -8.12 -1.58
C GLY A 241 15.17 -7.97 -3.11
N ALA A 242 16.26 -7.70 -3.81
CA ALA A 242 16.26 -7.66 -5.27
C ALA A 242 15.94 -9.06 -5.84
N GLY A 243 15.01 -9.13 -6.77
CA GLY A 243 14.49 -10.39 -7.31
C GLY A 243 13.47 -11.11 -6.44
N GLY A 244 13.16 -10.58 -5.24
CA GLY A 244 12.18 -11.15 -4.32
C GLY A 244 10.75 -11.08 -4.86
N GLU A 245 9.88 -11.90 -4.31
CA GLU A 245 8.50 -12.09 -4.78
C GLU A 245 7.48 -11.66 -3.71
N LEU A 246 6.38 -11.04 -4.17
CA LEU A 246 5.21 -10.76 -3.35
C LEU A 246 4.03 -11.59 -3.87
N ALA A 247 3.45 -12.39 -2.99
CA ALA A 247 2.20 -13.11 -3.21
C ALA A 247 1.05 -12.38 -2.52
N ILE A 248 -0.04 -12.15 -3.24
CA ILE A 248 -1.25 -11.50 -2.72
C ILE A 248 -2.43 -12.42 -2.97
N VAL A 249 -3.23 -12.65 -1.94
CA VAL A 249 -4.57 -13.22 -2.03
C VAL A 249 -5.50 -12.32 -1.24
N ASP A 250 -6.52 -11.76 -1.89
CA ASP A 250 -7.46 -10.86 -1.22
C ASP A 250 -8.83 -10.90 -1.90
N LEU A 251 -9.83 -10.26 -1.31
CA LEU A 251 -11.18 -10.23 -1.83
C LEU A 251 -11.25 -9.53 -3.19
N ALA A 252 -11.88 -10.16 -4.16
CA ALA A 252 -12.33 -9.46 -5.35
C ALA A 252 -13.48 -8.51 -4.98
N ARG A 253 -13.66 -7.44 -5.73
CA ARG A 253 -14.71 -6.45 -5.51
C ARG A 253 -16.09 -7.10 -5.38
N HIS A 254 -16.80 -6.78 -4.31
CA HIS A 254 -18.16 -7.24 -3.99
C HIS A 254 -19.00 -6.12 -3.37
N GLU A 255 -20.27 -6.40 -3.09
CA GLU A 255 -21.23 -5.44 -2.50
C GLU A 255 -21.77 -5.89 -1.13
N ASP A 256 -21.23 -6.96 -0.54
CA ASP A 256 -21.64 -7.45 0.78
C ASP A 256 -21.14 -6.51 1.89
N GLU A 257 -22.04 -5.63 2.36
CA GLU A 257 -21.75 -4.67 3.43
C GLU A 257 -21.63 -5.33 4.81
N SER A 258 -22.08 -6.56 5.00
CA SER A 258 -21.99 -7.25 6.29
C SER A 258 -20.54 -7.50 6.71
N LEU A 259 -19.61 -7.56 5.75
CA LEU A 259 -18.19 -7.74 6.02
C LEU A 259 -17.55 -6.53 6.72
N ARG A 260 -18.19 -5.36 6.71
CA ARG A 260 -17.72 -4.21 7.50
C ARG A 260 -17.79 -4.43 9.01
N GLU A 261 -18.67 -5.32 9.46
CA GLU A 261 -18.70 -5.78 10.85
C GLU A 261 -17.45 -6.56 11.23
N LEU A 262 -16.66 -6.98 10.22
CA LEU A 262 -15.34 -7.61 10.36
C LEU A 262 -14.17 -6.63 10.20
N ALA A 263 -14.43 -5.32 10.29
CA ALA A 263 -13.48 -4.23 10.08
C ALA A 263 -12.95 -4.11 8.64
N ASP A 264 -13.69 -4.60 7.64
CA ASP A 264 -13.36 -4.40 6.24
C ASP A 264 -13.51 -2.92 5.89
N LEU A 265 -12.41 -2.26 5.59
CA LEU A 265 -12.39 -0.89 5.09
C LEU A 265 -12.75 -0.85 3.60
N TRP A 266 -12.34 -1.87 2.86
CA TRP A 266 -12.58 -2.02 1.44
C TRP A 266 -13.38 -3.29 1.16
N LEU A 267 -14.45 -3.16 0.38
CA LEU A 267 -15.24 -4.31 -0.08
C LEU A 267 -14.55 -4.99 -1.28
N GLY A 268 -13.31 -5.43 -1.06
CA GLY A 268 -12.47 -6.05 -2.04
C GLY A 268 -11.93 -5.09 -3.12
N PHE A 269 -11.18 -5.62 -4.04
CA PHE A 269 -10.42 -4.85 -5.03
C PHE A 269 -10.71 -5.30 -6.46
N GLN A 270 -10.66 -4.37 -7.39
CA GLN A 270 -10.66 -4.70 -8.81
C GLN A 270 -9.24 -5.13 -9.24
N PRO A 271 -9.10 -6.19 -10.08
CA PRO A 271 -7.78 -6.60 -10.57
C PRO A 271 -7.01 -5.49 -11.28
N ALA A 272 -7.70 -4.62 -12.01
CA ALA A 272 -7.09 -3.47 -12.68
C ALA A 272 -6.52 -2.45 -11.70
N GLU A 273 -7.21 -2.19 -10.59
CA GLU A 273 -6.77 -1.30 -9.52
C GLU A 273 -5.51 -1.85 -8.82
N MET A 274 -5.53 -3.12 -8.45
CA MET A 274 -4.37 -3.79 -7.84
C MET A 274 -3.16 -3.79 -8.77
N ARG A 275 -3.34 -4.12 -10.06
CA ARG A 275 -2.26 -4.03 -11.07
C ARG A 275 -1.65 -2.64 -11.15
N ARG A 276 -2.47 -1.58 -11.09
CA ARG A 276 -2.01 -0.21 -11.12
C ARG A 276 -1.13 0.13 -9.91
N TRP A 277 -1.57 -0.23 -8.69
CA TRP A 277 -0.79 0.00 -7.48
C TRP A 277 0.54 -0.75 -7.49
N LEU A 278 0.51 -2.02 -7.89
CA LEU A 278 1.71 -2.86 -8.01
C LEU A 278 2.71 -2.27 -9.01
N LYS A 279 2.24 -1.86 -10.19
CA LYS A 279 3.07 -1.23 -11.21
C LYS A 279 3.65 0.11 -10.74
N ALA A 280 2.83 0.95 -10.10
CA ALA A 280 3.27 2.22 -9.51
C ALA A 280 4.29 2.01 -8.36
N GLY A 281 4.19 0.89 -7.64
CA GLY A 281 5.14 0.45 -6.62
C GLY A 281 6.45 -0.12 -7.18
N GLY A 282 6.56 -0.33 -8.50
CA GLY A 282 7.77 -0.84 -9.16
C GLY A 282 7.80 -2.35 -9.38
N PHE A 283 6.72 -3.06 -9.12
CA PHE A 283 6.63 -4.51 -9.32
C PHE A 283 6.39 -4.89 -10.79
N THR A 284 6.93 -6.06 -11.18
CA THR A 284 6.54 -6.76 -12.39
C THR A 284 5.50 -7.83 -12.05
N VAL A 285 4.34 -7.79 -12.69
CA VAL A 285 3.28 -8.78 -12.49
C VAL A 285 3.57 -10.02 -13.32
N GLU A 286 3.77 -11.17 -12.66
CA GLU A 286 4.04 -12.47 -13.29
C GLU A 286 2.76 -13.31 -13.41
N HIS A 287 1.87 -13.23 -12.40
CA HIS A 287 0.61 -13.94 -12.37
C HIS A 287 -0.47 -13.04 -11.78
N ALA A 288 -1.68 -13.11 -12.32
CA ALA A 288 -2.85 -12.44 -11.76
C ALA A 288 -4.13 -13.08 -12.27
N GLU A 289 -4.91 -13.62 -11.35
CA GLU A 289 -6.18 -14.29 -11.62
C GLU A 289 -7.26 -13.84 -10.64
N THR A 290 -8.51 -14.11 -11.02
CA THR A 290 -9.65 -14.09 -10.11
C THR A 290 -10.16 -15.51 -9.99
N VAL A 291 -10.14 -16.05 -8.76
CA VAL A 291 -10.52 -17.43 -8.47
C VAL A 291 -11.80 -17.47 -7.63
N MET A 292 -12.57 -18.54 -7.78
CA MET A 292 -13.77 -18.79 -6.99
C MET A 292 -13.50 -19.95 -6.03
N SER A 293 -14.07 -19.89 -4.82
CA SER A 293 -14.09 -21.04 -3.93
C SER A 293 -14.84 -22.20 -4.61
N GLN A 294 -14.27 -23.40 -4.57
CA GLN A 294 -14.90 -24.60 -5.17
C GLN A 294 -16.01 -25.19 -4.29
N ASP A 295 -16.08 -24.78 -3.02
CA ASP A 295 -17.04 -25.35 -2.05
C ASP A 295 -18.38 -24.61 -2.01
N ASP A 296 -18.53 -23.54 -2.80
CA ASP A 296 -19.74 -22.74 -2.79
C ASP A 296 -20.80 -23.31 -3.73
N THR A 297 -21.75 -24.07 -3.16
CA THR A 297 -22.94 -24.56 -3.87
C THR A 297 -23.91 -23.45 -4.26
N ASN A 298 -23.70 -22.22 -3.78
CA ASN A 298 -24.50 -21.06 -4.08
C ASN A 298 -23.67 -19.98 -4.81
N GLN A 299 -23.66 -20.06 -6.14
CA GLN A 299 -22.85 -19.17 -7.00
C GLN A 299 -23.15 -17.68 -6.86
N ASP A 300 -24.31 -17.30 -6.30
CA ASP A 300 -24.74 -15.91 -6.16
C ASP A 300 -24.18 -15.21 -4.91
N THR A 301 -23.69 -15.97 -3.92
CA THR A 301 -23.12 -15.42 -2.67
C THR A 301 -21.65 -15.72 -2.46
N ALA A 302 -21.02 -16.49 -3.36
CA ALA A 302 -19.62 -16.87 -3.28
C ALA A 302 -18.69 -15.65 -3.42
N LEU A 303 -17.89 -15.39 -2.39
CA LEU A 303 -16.83 -14.41 -2.46
C LEU A 303 -15.73 -14.89 -3.40
N ARG A 304 -15.36 -14.05 -4.35
CA ARG A 304 -14.25 -14.29 -5.27
C ARG A 304 -12.97 -13.74 -4.67
N LEU A 305 -11.85 -14.36 -4.97
CA LEU A 305 -10.52 -13.88 -4.59
C LEU A 305 -9.77 -13.36 -5.81
N ILE A 306 -9.03 -12.29 -5.62
CA ILE A 306 -7.98 -11.89 -6.55
C ILE A 306 -6.65 -12.44 -6.06
N THR A 307 -5.85 -12.92 -6.99
CA THR A 307 -4.53 -13.49 -6.71
C THR A 307 -3.48 -12.81 -7.57
N PHE A 308 -2.35 -12.50 -6.96
CA PHE A 308 -1.21 -11.93 -7.67
C PHE A 308 0.09 -12.57 -7.18
N ARG A 309 0.98 -12.91 -8.12
CA ARG A 309 2.39 -13.09 -7.87
C ARG A 309 3.15 -12.04 -8.66
N VAL A 310 3.94 -11.26 -7.94
CA VAL A 310 4.69 -10.15 -8.53
C VAL A 310 6.13 -10.19 -8.04
N ARG A 311 7.04 -9.69 -8.85
CA ARG A 311 8.47 -9.71 -8.57
C ARG A 311 9.03 -8.30 -8.47
N LYS A 312 9.91 -8.08 -7.49
CA LYS A 312 10.79 -6.92 -7.45
C LYS A 312 11.93 -7.14 -8.45
N PRO A 313 12.06 -6.30 -9.48
CA PRO A 313 13.12 -6.47 -10.48
C PRO A 313 14.51 -6.44 -9.85
N TRP A 314 15.46 -7.19 -10.43
CA TRP A 314 16.86 -7.04 -10.11
C TRP A 314 17.30 -5.62 -10.48
N GLN A 315 17.67 -4.82 -9.48
CA GLN A 315 18.33 -3.55 -9.78
C GLN A 315 19.72 -3.86 -10.31
N GLN A 316 19.96 -3.59 -11.59
CA GLN A 316 21.34 -3.50 -12.08
C GLN A 316 22.00 -2.40 -11.24
N LYS A 317 23.03 -2.74 -10.45
CA LYS A 317 23.89 -1.73 -9.81
C LYS A 317 24.32 -0.79 -10.93
N ARG A 318 23.89 0.47 -10.90
CA ARG A 318 24.49 1.50 -11.77
C ARG A 318 25.99 1.42 -11.51
N PRO A 319 26.83 1.29 -12.55
CA PRO A 319 28.26 1.30 -12.35
C PRO A 319 28.60 2.58 -11.59
N GLU A 320 29.28 2.43 -10.47
CA GLU A 320 29.82 3.58 -9.72
C GLU A 320 30.60 4.42 -10.69
N ASN A 321 30.19 5.67 -10.78
CA ASN A 321 30.64 6.65 -11.75
C ASN A 321 32.18 6.71 -11.77
N GLU A 322 32.84 6.17 -12.79
CA GLU A 322 34.30 6.28 -13.04
C GLU A 322 34.81 7.75 -13.06
N SER A 323 33.88 8.70 -13.01
CA SER A 323 34.21 10.12 -12.99
C SER A 323 34.89 10.60 -11.70
N ARG A 324 34.87 9.81 -10.60
CA ARG A 324 35.59 10.16 -9.36
C ARG A 324 37.07 9.76 -9.38
N ARG A 325 37.44 8.79 -10.20
CA ARG A 325 38.87 8.36 -10.31
C ARG A 325 39.75 9.27 -11.18
N LYS A 326 39.18 10.12 -12.02
CA LYS A 326 39.94 11.04 -12.88
C LYS A 326 40.22 12.41 -12.25
N ARG A 327 39.70 12.72 -11.05
CA ARG A 327 39.94 14.01 -10.38
C ARG A 327 41.08 14.00 -9.35
N THR A 328 41.70 12.87 -9.05
CA THR A 328 42.83 12.78 -8.11
C THR A 328 44.21 12.67 -8.77
N ALA A 329 44.29 12.68 -10.11
CA ALA A 329 45.55 12.43 -10.85
C ALA A 329 46.14 13.66 -11.55
N THR A 330 45.77 14.90 -11.17
CA THR A 330 46.47 16.10 -11.68
C THR A 330 46.46 17.22 -10.68
N ARG A 331 47.31 17.14 -9.67
CA ARG A 331 47.82 18.31 -8.94
C ARG A 331 49.33 18.37 -9.23
N PRO A 332 49.82 19.31 -10.05
CA PRO A 332 51.26 19.60 -10.13
C PRO A 332 51.69 20.26 -8.84
N THR A 333 52.69 19.68 -8.23
CA THR A 333 53.42 20.26 -7.08
C THR A 333 54.07 21.58 -7.50
N ALA A 334 53.61 22.68 -6.90
CA ALA A 334 54.25 24.00 -6.95
C ALA A 334 55.47 24.01 -6.01
N ALA A 335 56.59 23.44 -6.45
CA ALA A 335 57.85 23.57 -5.75
C ALA A 335 59.00 23.57 -6.77
N ALA A 336 59.15 24.66 -7.51
CA ALA A 336 60.40 24.98 -8.22
C ALA A 336 60.29 26.38 -8.91
N LYS A 337 60.23 27.45 -8.14
CA LYS A 337 60.55 28.84 -8.63
C LYS A 337 60.90 29.74 -7.46
N ARG A 338 62.02 29.42 -6.77
CA ARG A 338 62.73 30.41 -5.93
C ARG A 338 64.24 30.06 -5.94
N ALA A 339 64.90 30.39 -7.02
CA ALA A 339 66.35 30.58 -7.04
C ALA A 339 66.73 31.20 -8.40
N ARG A 340 66.77 32.54 -8.42
CA ARG A 340 67.64 33.36 -9.31
C ARG A 340 67.10 34.79 -9.36
N LYS A 341 67.55 35.56 -8.36
CA LYS A 341 67.79 37.02 -8.52
C LYS A 341 68.46 37.52 -7.24
N THR A 342 69.76 37.28 -7.19
CA THR A 342 70.72 38.17 -6.51
C THR A 342 71.98 38.12 -7.34
N THR A 343 72.20 39.11 -8.13
CA THR A 343 73.48 39.73 -8.46
C THR A 343 73.25 40.71 -9.63
N LYS A 344 73.10 41.92 -9.34
CA LYS A 344 73.75 43.21 -9.70
C LYS A 344 72.79 44.34 -9.38
#